data_d097d35d25a5f058e64677661728bd80
#
_entry.id   d097d35d25a5f058e64677661728bd80
#
_cell.length_a   1.000
_cell.length_b   1.000
_cell.length_c   1.000
_cell.angle_alpha   90.00
_cell.angle_beta   90.00
_cell.angle_gamma   90.00
#
_symmetry.space_group_name_H-M   'P 1'
#
loop_
_entity.id
_entity.type
_entity.pdbx_description
1 polymer ?
#
loop_
_entity_poly.entity_id
_entity_poly.type
_entity_poly.pdbx_seq_one_letter_code
_entity_poly.pdbx_strand_id
1 'polypeptide(L)'
;MLTVLGGGAAYAAVEKVSPNGDALTAWDGVWWAITTVTTVGYGDSYPQTDGGRVIAVAVMLVGIAFVAILTAAAAGRFARSHREAEAERADLAQRLDRIALRLDGIEQRLDH
;
A
#
# COMPACT_ATOMS: atom_id res chain seq x y z
N MET A 1 4.92 7.90 -8.33
CA MET A 1 5.28 9.24 -8.82
C MET A 1 5.12 9.39 -10.34
N LEU A 2 5.64 8.47 -11.16
CA LEU A 2 5.48 8.55 -12.63
C LEU A 2 4.02 8.64 -13.09
N THR A 3 3.10 7.91 -12.46
CA THR A 3 1.67 7.91 -12.80
C THR A 3 1.01 9.25 -12.51
N VAL A 4 1.36 9.89 -11.39
CA VAL A 4 0.82 11.20 -11.01
C VAL A 4 1.34 12.28 -11.95
N LEU A 5 2.65 12.29 -12.20
CA LEU A 5 3.27 13.29 -13.08
C LEU A 5 2.87 13.06 -14.56
N GLY A 6 2.94 11.82 -15.03
CA GLY A 6 2.57 11.47 -16.40
C GLY A 6 1.08 11.60 -16.67
N GLY A 7 0.23 11.12 -15.77
CA GLY A 7 -1.22 11.24 -15.88
C GLY A 7 -1.70 12.69 -15.75
N GLY A 8 -1.13 13.45 -14.83
CA GLY A 8 -1.43 14.87 -14.67
C GLY A 8 -1.01 15.69 -15.88
N ALA A 9 0.18 15.43 -16.46
CA ALA A 9 0.63 16.10 -17.67
C ALA A 9 -0.23 15.71 -18.88
N ALA A 10 -0.60 14.46 -19.03
CA ALA A 10 -1.50 13.99 -20.09
C ALA A 10 -2.89 14.62 -19.97
N TYR A 11 -3.43 14.69 -18.74
CA TYR A 11 -4.68 15.37 -18.46
C TYR A 11 -4.62 16.85 -18.87
N ALA A 12 -3.63 17.61 -18.40
CA ALA A 12 -3.46 19.02 -18.72
C ALA A 12 -3.19 19.29 -20.22
N ALA A 13 -2.63 18.29 -20.94
CA ALA A 13 -2.39 18.41 -22.39
C ALA A 13 -3.67 18.21 -23.23
N VAL A 14 -4.59 17.36 -22.75
CA VAL A 14 -5.85 17.04 -23.45
C VAL A 14 -6.98 17.97 -23.03
N GLU A 15 -7.08 18.26 -21.75
CA GLU A 15 -8.02 19.23 -21.21
C GLU A 15 -7.36 20.61 -21.18
N LYS A 16 -7.62 21.41 -22.18
CA LYS A 16 -7.01 22.75 -22.29
C LYS A 16 -7.62 23.80 -21.36
N VAL A 17 -8.80 23.53 -20.83
CA VAL A 17 -9.59 24.48 -20.05
C VAL A 17 -10.18 23.76 -18.83
N SER A 18 -10.12 24.41 -17.67
CA SER A 18 -10.74 23.93 -16.44
C SER A 18 -12.28 24.03 -16.52
N PRO A 19 -13.03 23.35 -15.61
CA PRO A 19 -14.48 23.52 -15.50
C PRO A 19 -14.93 24.98 -15.31
N ASN A 20 -14.07 25.83 -14.77
CA ASN A 20 -14.33 27.26 -14.54
C ASN A 20 -14.00 28.14 -15.75
N GLY A 21 -13.47 27.57 -16.83
CA GLY A 21 -13.11 28.31 -18.04
C GLY A 21 -11.67 28.85 -18.09
N ASP A 22 -10.88 28.62 -17.04
CA ASP A 22 -9.46 29.01 -16.98
C ASP A 22 -8.55 27.99 -17.68
N ALA A 23 -7.43 28.49 -18.23
CA ALA A 23 -6.43 27.58 -18.83
C ALA A 23 -5.81 26.70 -17.77
N LEU A 24 -5.83 25.38 -18.01
CA LEU A 24 -5.20 24.38 -17.13
C LEU A 24 -3.68 24.51 -17.13
N THR A 25 -3.12 24.61 -15.94
CA THR A 25 -1.67 24.57 -15.72
C THR A 25 -1.19 23.14 -15.49
N ALA A 26 0.11 22.91 -15.63
CA ALA A 26 0.69 21.61 -15.27
C ALA A 26 0.45 21.26 -13.78
N TRP A 27 0.36 22.27 -12.92
CA TRP A 27 0.07 22.08 -11.50
C TRP A 27 -1.36 21.58 -11.26
N ASP A 28 -2.34 22.12 -11.99
CA ASP A 28 -3.72 21.67 -11.92
C ASP A 28 -3.85 20.19 -12.30
N GLY A 29 -3.10 19.78 -13.33
CA GLY A 29 -3.02 18.37 -13.73
C GLY A 29 -2.42 17.47 -12.66
N VAL A 30 -1.34 17.90 -12.01
CA VAL A 30 -0.70 17.15 -10.91
C VAL A 30 -1.64 17.09 -9.70
N TRP A 31 -2.27 18.21 -9.35
CA TRP A 31 -3.25 18.28 -8.27
C TRP A 31 -4.42 17.33 -8.50
N TRP A 32 -5.01 17.36 -9.67
CA TRP A 32 -6.09 16.47 -10.06
C TRP A 32 -5.66 14.99 -9.98
N ALA A 33 -4.48 14.65 -10.48
CA ALA A 33 -3.98 13.29 -10.45
C ALA A 33 -3.73 12.79 -9.01
N ILE A 34 -3.21 13.63 -8.13
CA ILE A 34 -3.01 13.28 -6.71
C ILE A 34 -4.36 13.02 -6.05
N THR A 35 -5.32 13.94 -6.17
CA THR A 35 -6.63 13.80 -5.53
C THR A 35 -7.41 12.61 -6.07
N THR A 36 -7.22 12.27 -7.34
CA THR A 36 -7.85 11.12 -7.99
C THR A 36 -7.24 9.79 -7.53
N VAL A 37 -5.91 9.67 -7.54
CA VAL A 37 -5.20 8.45 -7.11
C VAL A 37 -5.39 8.18 -5.63
N THR A 38 -5.44 9.22 -4.80
CA THR A 38 -5.70 9.09 -3.36
C THR A 38 -7.18 8.87 -3.03
N THR A 39 -8.05 8.86 -4.02
CA THR A 39 -9.51 8.71 -3.89
C THR A 39 -10.21 9.83 -3.10
N VAL A 40 -9.54 10.96 -2.89
CA VAL A 40 -10.12 12.14 -2.22
C VAL A 40 -11.16 12.81 -3.10
N GLY A 41 -10.80 13.14 -4.37
CA GLY A 41 -11.71 13.63 -5.40
C GLY A 41 -12.51 14.86 -4.97
N TYR A 42 -11.86 16.00 -4.75
CA TYR A 42 -12.56 17.25 -4.34
C TYR A 42 -13.61 17.72 -5.36
N GLY A 43 -13.47 17.33 -6.64
CA GLY A 43 -14.41 17.71 -7.69
C GLY A 43 -14.19 19.14 -8.22
N ASP A 44 -13.14 19.81 -7.82
CA ASP A 44 -12.69 21.11 -8.29
C ASP A 44 -12.12 21.07 -9.71
N SER A 45 -11.61 19.91 -10.12
CA SER A 45 -11.12 19.64 -11.47
C SER A 45 -11.52 18.22 -11.90
N TYR A 46 -12.01 18.08 -13.12
CA TYR A 46 -12.42 16.80 -13.70
C TYR A 46 -12.40 16.87 -15.24
N PRO A 47 -12.21 15.73 -15.94
CA PRO A 47 -12.18 15.69 -17.39
C PRO A 47 -13.58 15.98 -17.98
N GLN A 48 -13.62 16.92 -18.92
CA GLN A 48 -14.83 17.30 -19.64
C GLN A 48 -14.89 16.64 -21.02
N THR A 49 -13.72 16.35 -21.62
CA THR A 49 -13.64 15.72 -22.93
C THR A 49 -13.62 14.18 -22.81
N ASP A 50 -14.04 13.50 -23.86
CA ASP A 50 -13.98 12.03 -23.93
C ASP A 50 -12.52 11.53 -23.84
N GLY A 51 -11.58 12.23 -24.47
CA GLY A 51 -10.15 11.92 -24.38
C GLY A 51 -9.63 12.05 -22.95
N GLY A 52 -9.98 13.13 -22.24
CA GLY A 52 -9.66 13.33 -20.84
C GLY A 52 -10.24 12.25 -19.93
N ARG A 53 -11.48 11.80 -20.21
CA ARG A 53 -12.12 10.70 -19.45
C ARG A 53 -11.42 9.36 -19.63
N VAL A 54 -10.92 9.05 -20.84
CA VAL A 54 -10.13 7.84 -21.08
C VAL A 54 -8.81 7.89 -20.29
N ILE A 55 -8.14 9.03 -20.28
CA ILE A 55 -6.93 9.22 -19.48
C ILE A 55 -7.25 9.10 -17.98
N ALA A 56 -8.37 9.65 -17.53
CA ALA A 56 -8.81 9.54 -16.14
C ALA A 56 -9.02 8.10 -15.71
N VAL A 57 -9.69 7.29 -16.52
CA VAL A 57 -9.88 5.85 -16.24
C VAL A 57 -8.54 5.14 -16.11
N ALA A 58 -7.59 5.38 -17.01
CA ALA A 58 -6.27 4.78 -16.93
C ALA A 58 -5.53 5.19 -15.64
N VAL A 59 -5.57 6.48 -15.27
CA VAL A 59 -4.96 7.00 -14.02
C VAL A 59 -5.59 6.36 -12.79
N MET A 60 -6.91 6.22 -12.77
CA MET A 60 -7.64 5.60 -11.65
C MET A 60 -7.26 4.13 -11.49
N LEU A 61 -7.24 3.35 -12.57
CA LEU A 61 -6.89 1.93 -12.50
C LEU A 61 -5.45 1.70 -12.04
N VAL A 62 -4.50 2.47 -12.57
CA VAL A 62 -3.10 2.39 -12.14
C VAL A 62 -2.94 2.87 -10.69
N GLY A 63 -3.65 3.90 -10.29
CA GLY A 63 -3.65 4.42 -8.92
C GLY A 63 -4.15 3.39 -7.91
N ILE A 64 -5.27 2.75 -8.17
CA ILE A 64 -5.85 1.69 -7.32
C ILE A 64 -4.88 0.51 -7.21
N ALA A 65 -4.31 0.05 -8.33
CA ALA A 65 -3.34 -1.04 -8.34
C ALA A 65 -2.09 -0.70 -7.51
N PHE A 66 -1.60 0.53 -7.60
CA PHE A 66 -0.44 0.98 -6.83
C PHE A 66 -0.71 0.99 -5.33
N VAL A 67 -1.85 1.54 -4.89
CA VAL A 67 -2.26 1.53 -3.48
C VAL A 67 -2.42 0.10 -2.95
N ALA A 68 -3.02 -0.79 -3.74
CA ALA A 68 -3.19 -2.20 -3.37
C ALA A 68 -1.83 -2.90 -3.16
N ILE A 69 -0.86 -2.67 -4.05
CA ILE A 69 0.50 -3.22 -3.93
C ILE A 69 1.21 -2.69 -2.68
N LEU A 70 1.12 -1.38 -2.39
CA LEU A 70 1.70 -0.79 -1.18
C LEU A 70 1.10 -1.39 0.09
N THR A 71 -0.22 -1.52 0.12
CA THR A 71 -0.94 -2.11 1.26
C THR A 71 -0.52 -3.57 1.46
N ALA A 72 -0.46 -4.37 0.40
CA ALA A 72 -0.01 -5.76 0.46
C ALA A 72 1.45 -5.87 0.92
N ALA A 73 2.34 -5.00 0.45
CA ALA A 73 3.74 -4.97 0.88
C ALA A 73 3.87 -4.62 2.37
N ALA A 74 3.10 -3.66 2.86
CA ALA A 74 3.06 -3.31 4.28
C ALA A 74 2.54 -4.46 5.13
N ALA A 75 1.41 -5.05 4.76
CA ALA A 75 0.81 -6.20 5.45
C ALA A 75 1.77 -7.41 5.49
N GLY A 76 2.49 -7.67 4.40
CA GLY A 76 3.48 -8.75 4.33
C GLY A 76 4.64 -8.58 5.32
N ARG A 77 5.08 -7.36 5.59
CA ARG A 77 6.12 -7.09 6.60
C ARG A 77 5.64 -7.40 8.01
N PHE A 78 4.43 -6.96 8.36
CA PHE A 78 3.82 -7.27 9.66
C PHE A 78 3.61 -8.78 9.86
N ALA A 79 3.12 -9.48 8.84
CA ALA A 79 2.91 -10.93 8.90
C ALA A 79 4.22 -11.70 9.11
N ARG A 80 5.33 -11.27 8.52
CA ARG A 80 6.66 -11.89 8.74
C ARG A 80 7.14 -11.70 10.17
N SER A 81 7.05 -10.48 10.70
CA SER A 81 7.45 -10.18 12.08
C SER A 81 6.68 -11.01 13.11
N HIS A 82 5.38 -11.21 12.90
CA HIS A 82 4.57 -12.05 13.77
C HIS A 82 4.98 -13.54 13.69
N ARG A 83 5.24 -14.06 12.50
CA ARG A 83 5.68 -15.45 12.32
C ARG A 83 7.03 -15.73 12.95
N GLU A 84 7.96 -14.78 12.83
CA GLU A 84 9.29 -14.88 13.47
C GLU A 84 9.16 -14.92 15.00
N ALA A 85 8.32 -14.05 15.58
CA ALA A 85 8.07 -14.05 17.02
C ALA A 85 7.35 -15.31 17.50
N GLU A 86 6.44 -15.88 16.73
CA GLU A 86 5.77 -17.14 17.06
C GLU A 86 6.74 -18.33 16.97
N ALA A 87 7.61 -18.37 15.97
CA ALA A 87 8.63 -19.42 15.83
C ALA A 87 9.64 -19.38 16.99
N GLU A 88 10.07 -18.19 17.41
CA GLU A 88 10.96 -18.01 18.57
C GLU A 88 10.31 -18.49 19.86
N ARG A 89 9.04 -18.16 20.07
CA ARG A 89 8.27 -18.63 21.25
C ARG A 89 8.11 -20.15 21.24
N ALA A 90 7.86 -20.75 20.10
CA ALA A 90 7.75 -22.21 19.97
C ALA A 90 9.08 -22.90 20.25
N ASP A 91 10.21 -22.38 19.78
CA ASP A 91 11.53 -22.90 20.09
C ASP A 91 11.87 -22.80 21.58
N LEU A 92 11.54 -21.66 22.21
CA LEU A 92 11.71 -21.48 23.64
C LEU A 92 10.88 -22.51 24.44
N ALA A 93 9.60 -22.69 24.08
CA ALA A 93 8.73 -23.65 24.75
C ALA A 93 9.31 -25.09 24.65
N GLN A 94 9.76 -25.50 23.47
CA GLN A 94 10.41 -26.80 23.28
C GLN A 94 11.70 -26.98 24.10
N ARG A 95 12.47 -25.91 24.26
CA ARG A 95 13.68 -25.95 25.11
C ARG A 95 13.33 -26.08 26.58
N LEU A 96 12.30 -25.39 27.06
CA LEU A 96 11.82 -25.51 28.43
C LEU A 96 11.30 -26.89 28.72
N ASP A 97 10.49 -27.51 27.85
CA ASP A 97 10.00 -28.86 28.01
C ASP A 97 11.16 -29.90 28.06
N ARG A 98 12.17 -29.68 27.24
CA ARG A 98 13.36 -30.57 27.22
C ARG A 98 14.17 -30.44 28.49
N ILE A 99 14.26 -29.24 29.09
CA ILE A 99 14.93 -29.03 30.37
C ILE A 99 14.11 -29.68 31.51
N ALA A 100 12.80 -29.52 31.52
CA ALA A 100 11.90 -30.09 32.48
C ALA A 100 12.04 -31.64 32.51
N LEU A 101 11.99 -32.26 31.33
CA LEU A 101 12.18 -33.74 31.21
C LEU A 101 13.55 -34.19 31.71
N ARG A 102 14.61 -33.40 31.53
CA ARG A 102 15.93 -33.72 32.05
C ARG A 102 16.00 -33.62 33.58
N LEU A 103 15.34 -32.62 34.16
CA LEU A 103 15.27 -32.43 35.60
C LEU A 103 14.50 -33.56 36.26
N ASP A 104 13.35 -33.94 35.72
CA ASP A 104 12.57 -35.09 36.23
C ASP A 104 13.39 -36.37 36.18
N GLY A 105 14.17 -36.60 35.10
CA GLY A 105 15.04 -37.76 34.98
C GLY A 105 16.22 -37.78 35.97
N ILE A 106 16.70 -36.63 36.41
CA ILE A 106 17.74 -36.49 37.44
C ILE A 106 17.15 -36.75 38.81
N GLU A 107 15.98 -36.18 39.10
CA GLU A 107 15.27 -36.35 40.37
C GLU A 107 14.95 -37.84 40.63
N GLN A 108 14.45 -38.56 39.63
CA GLN A 108 14.22 -39.99 39.71
C GLN A 108 15.48 -40.82 39.96
N ARG A 109 16.66 -40.37 39.55
CA ARG A 109 17.94 -41.07 39.81
C ARG A 109 18.49 -40.79 41.21
N LEU A 110 18.13 -39.66 41.83
CA LEU A 110 18.55 -39.31 43.18
C LEU A 110 17.70 -39.98 44.26
N ASP A 111 16.44 -40.32 43.94
CA ASP A 111 15.52 -41.02 44.84
C ASP A 111 15.72 -42.55 44.89
N HIS A 112 16.67 -43.08 44.13
CA HIS A 112 17.06 -44.48 44.08
C HIS A 112 18.48 -44.65 44.62
#